data_a140bccd548d9c1fa9686624dbb69169
#
_entry.id   a140bccd548d9c1fa9686624dbb69169
#
_cell.length_a   1.000
_cell.length_b   1.000
_cell.length_c   1.000
_cell.angle_alpha   90.00
_cell.angle_beta   90.00
_cell.angle_gamma   90.00
#
_symmetry.space_group_name_H-M   'P 1'
#
loop_
_entity.id
_entity.type
_entity.pdbx_description
1 polymer ?
#
loop_
_entity_poly.entity_id
_entity_poly.type
_entity_poly.pdbx_seq_one_letter_code
_entity_poly.pdbx_strand_id
1 'polypeptide(L)'
;AQGLLKFLDRHQAEAVPDHTRQWLQGNGERRQQVQALLGTPVPARPPGMCIGCPERPVFSALKLAQQAVGPVHIAGDIGCHALATFEPFSFGHSILGYGMSLASRAGVSPVMKRRVLSVMGDGGFWHNGLLTGVQSALFNGDDAVLLIFKNGYTSATGTQDIINTPSET
;
A
#
# COMPACT_ATOMS: atom_id res chain seq x y z
N ALA A 1 1.47 -12.30 17.26
CA ALA A 1 0.91 -12.99 18.44
C ALA A 1 1.76 -12.76 19.70
N GLN A 2 3.06 -13.10 19.70
CA GLN A 2 3.93 -12.91 20.90
C GLN A 2 4.03 -11.46 21.37
N GLY A 3 4.10 -10.48 20.46
CA GLY A 3 4.13 -9.07 20.81
C GLY A 3 2.83 -8.62 21.49
N LEU A 4 1.70 -9.10 21.02
CA LEU A 4 0.39 -8.79 21.61
C LEU A 4 0.21 -9.45 22.97
N LEU A 5 0.62 -10.70 23.14
CA LEU A 5 0.61 -11.36 24.46
C LEU A 5 1.46 -10.59 25.47
N LYS A 6 2.70 -10.22 25.10
CA LYS A 6 3.57 -9.42 25.96
C LYS A 6 2.98 -8.06 26.31
N PHE A 7 2.28 -7.43 25.35
CA PHE A 7 1.58 -6.17 25.58
C PHE A 7 0.44 -6.35 26.57
N LEU A 8 -0.41 -7.37 26.38
CA LEU A 8 -1.54 -7.67 27.26
C LEU A 8 -1.08 -7.98 28.69
N ASP A 9 -0.04 -8.78 28.84
CA ASP A 9 0.53 -9.14 30.15
C ASP A 9 1.13 -7.92 30.85
N ARG A 10 1.84 -7.05 30.11
CA ARG A 10 2.43 -5.82 30.65
C ARG A 10 1.39 -4.84 31.16
N HIS A 11 0.25 -4.76 30.49
CA HIS A 11 -0.82 -3.82 30.82
C HIS A 11 -1.91 -4.44 31.69
N GLN A 12 -1.67 -5.63 32.26
CA GLN A 12 -2.61 -6.33 33.17
C GLN A 12 -4.04 -6.31 32.62
N ALA A 13 -4.18 -6.63 31.33
CA ALA A 13 -5.48 -6.60 30.65
C ALA A 13 -6.37 -7.74 31.17
N GLU A 14 -7.04 -7.53 32.29
CA GLU A 14 -7.92 -8.49 32.94
C GLU A 14 -9.11 -8.90 32.05
N ALA A 15 -9.47 -8.05 31.10
CA ALA A 15 -10.65 -8.21 30.23
C ALA A 15 -10.38 -8.99 28.94
N VAL A 16 -9.23 -9.65 28.75
CA VAL A 16 -9.00 -10.44 27.54
C VAL A 16 -9.67 -11.80 27.66
N PRO A 17 -10.66 -12.14 26.80
CA PRO A 17 -11.34 -13.42 26.85
C PRO A 17 -10.36 -14.60 26.71
N ASP A 18 -10.60 -15.68 27.43
CA ASP A 18 -9.74 -16.87 27.43
C ASP A 18 -9.55 -17.46 26.03
N HIS A 19 -10.59 -17.47 25.19
CA HIS A 19 -10.49 -17.93 23.82
C HIS A 19 -9.48 -17.12 22.99
N THR A 20 -9.35 -15.80 23.24
CA THR A 20 -8.37 -14.95 22.59
C THR A 20 -6.95 -15.27 23.04
N ARG A 21 -6.75 -15.51 24.34
CA ARG A 21 -5.46 -15.95 24.86
C ARG A 21 -5.05 -17.31 24.29
N GLN A 22 -5.94 -18.27 24.26
CA GLN A 22 -5.73 -19.60 23.67
C GLN A 22 -5.39 -19.50 22.17
N TRP A 23 -6.11 -18.67 21.42
CA TRP A 23 -5.84 -18.44 19.99
C TRP A 23 -4.44 -17.85 19.77
N LEU A 24 -4.04 -16.88 20.56
CA LEU A 24 -2.72 -16.27 20.48
C LEU A 24 -1.59 -17.25 20.82
N GLN A 25 -1.79 -18.08 21.85
CA GLN A 25 -0.85 -19.14 22.24
C GLN A 25 -0.72 -20.20 21.14
N GLY A 26 -1.84 -20.70 20.62
CA GLY A 26 -1.85 -21.69 19.53
C GLY A 26 -1.18 -21.18 18.23
N ASN A 27 -1.24 -19.89 17.96
CA ASN A 27 -0.46 -19.28 16.86
C ASN A 27 1.06 -19.27 17.13
N GLY A 28 1.45 -19.09 18.39
CA GLY A 28 2.85 -19.18 18.81
C GLY A 28 3.40 -20.59 18.62
N GLU A 29 2.65 -21.58 19.05
CA GLU A 29 3.02 -23.01 18.93
C GLU A 29 3.12 -23.45 17.46
N ARG A 30 2.14 -23.08 16.62
CA ARG A 30 2.20 -23.36 15.18
C ARG A 30 3.44 -22.75 14.52
N ARG A 31 3.79 -21.53 14.90
CA ARG A 31 5.01 -20.91 14.38
C ARG A 31 6.28 -21.67 14.80
N GLN A 32 6.35 -22.13 16.03
CA GLN A 32 7.47 -22.95 16.50
C GLN A 32 7.56 -24.29 15.77
N GLN A 33 6.42 -24.95 15.54
CA GLN A 33 6.34 -26.19 14.77
C GLN A 33 6.83 -25.97 13.32
N VAL A 34 6.38 -24.91 12.65
CA VAL A 34 6.84 -24.57 11.29
C VAL A 34 8.35 -24.29 11.28
N GLN A 35 8.86 -23.56 12.26
CA GLN A 35 10.31 -23.30 12.36
C GLN A 35 11.12 -24.59 12.58
N ALA A 36 10.61 -25.52 13.40
CA ALA A 36 11.24 -26.80 13.62
C ALA A 36 11.25 -27.67 12.35
N LEU A 37 10.17 -27.67 11.57
CA LEU A 37 10.08 -28.37 10.29
C LEU A 37 11.05 -27.79 9.22
N LEU A 38 11.24 -26.49 9.20
CA LEU A 38 12.12 -25.83 8.24
C LEU A 38 13.61 -26.03 8.59
N GLY A 39 13.95 -26.34 9.83
CA GLY A 39 15.32 -26.58 10.31
C GLY A 39 16.25 -25.37 10.26
N THR A 40 15.85 -24.30 9.57
CA THR A 40 16.59 -23.03 9.45
C THR A 40 15.65 -21.84 9.61
N PRO A 41 16.12 -20.70 10.13
CA PRO A 41 15.32 -19.48 10.13
C PRO A 41 14.88 -19.10 8.72
N VAL A 42 13.61 -18.74 8.55
CA VAL A 42 13.14 -18.21 7.27
C VAL A 42 13.91 -16.92 6.98
N PRO A 43 14.60 -16.83 5.83
CA PRO A 43 15.35 -15.64 5.49
C PRO A 43 14.45 -14.41 5.45
N ALA A 44 14.95 -13.28 5.95
CA ALA A 44 14.24 -12.02 5.88
C ALA A 44 14.02 -11.65 4.41
N ARG A 45 12.77 -11.39 4.04
CA ARG A 45 12.43 -10.87 2.72
C ARG A 45 12.52 -9.34 2.76
N PRO A 46 13.43 -8.71 2.00
CA PRO A 46 13.44 -7.27 1.91
C PRO A 46 12.12 -6.76 1.28
N PRO A 47 11.64 -5.58 1.67
CA PRO A 47 10.46 -5.00 1.07
C PRO A 47 10.71 -4.75 -0.42
N GLY A 48 9.78 -5.15 -1.25
CA GLY A 48 9.89 -4.96 -2.70
C GLY A 48 8.72 -5.61 -3.44
N MET A 49 8.57 -5.23 -4.70
CA MET A 49 7.56 -5.79 -5.58
C MET A 49 7.86 -7.26 -5.89
N CYS A 50 6.81 -8.04 -6.08
CA CYS A 50 6.92 -9.45 -6.47
C CYS A 50 7.70 -9.63 -7.77
N ILE A 51 8.32 -10.82 -7.94
CA ILE A 51 8.90 -11.20 -9.23
C ILE A 51 7.77 -11.29 -10.25
N GLY A 52 7.96 -10.67 -11.43
CA GLY A 52 6.93 -10.61 -12.48
C GLY A 52 5.76 -9.67 -12.19
N CYS A 53 5.85 -8.82 -11.17
CA CYS A 53 4.82 -7.82 -10.88
C CYS A 53 4.57 -6.90 -12.09
N PRO A 54 3.32 -6.77 -12.57
CA PRO A 54 3.00 -5.94 -13.74
C PRO A 54 3.16 -4.44 -13.50
N GLU A 55 3.28 -4.00 -12.26
CA GLU A 55 3.55 -2.59 -11.93
C GLU A 55 5.01 -2.19 -12.20
N ARG A 56 5.96 -3.14 -12.16
CA ARG A 56 7.39 -2.86 -12.39
C ARG A 56 7.68 -2.20 -13.75
N PRO A 57 7.17 -2.68 -14.89
CA PRO A 57 7.36 -2.01 -16.18
C PRO A 57 6.85 -0.57 -16.18
N VAL A 58 5.75 -0.28 -15.51
CA VAL A 58 5.18 1.07 -15.41
C VAL A 58 6.13 2.00 -14.66
N PHE A 59 6.64 1.57 -13.51
CA PHE A 59 7.62 2.35 -12.75
C PHE A 59 8.95 2.50 -13.48
N SER A 60 9.38 1.50 -14.25
CA SER A 60 10.53 1.61 -15.13
C SER A 60 10.31 2.67 -16.22
N ALA A 61 9.13 2.67 -16.84
CA ALA A 61 8.78 3.71 -17.82
C ALA A 61 8.75 5.12 -17.20
N LEU A 62 8.24 5.26 -15.97
CA LEU A 62 8.29 6.53 -15.23
C LEU A 62 9.72 6.98 -14.94
N LYS A 63 10.64 6.07 -14.63
CA LYS A 63 12.08 6.40 -14.49
C LYS A 63 12.66 6.94 -15.81
N LEU A 64 12.35 6.30 -16.92
CA LEU A 64 12.79 6.76 -18.24
C LEU A 64 12.16 8.12 -18.59
N ALA A 65 10.88 8.31 -18.30
CA ALA A 65 10.22 9.59 -18.52
C ALA A 65 10.88 10.72 -17.70
N GLN A 66 11.26 10.47 -16.44
CA GLN A 66 11.98 11.44 -15.62
C GLN A 66 13.35 11.84 -16.22
N GLN A 67 14.02 10.95 -16.92
CA GLN A 67 15.26 11.31 -17.62
C GLN A 67 15.03 12.36 -18.72
N ALA A 68 13.86 12.28 -19.38
CA ALA A 68 13.52 13.22 -20.45
C ALA A 68 12.96 14.55 -19.94
N VAL A 69 12.07 14.50 -18.93
CA VAL A 69 11.35 15.70 -18.45
C VAL A 69 11.91 16.25 -17.13
N GLY A 70 12.86 15.57 -16.50
CA GLY A 70 13.41 15.87 -15.18
C GLY A 70 12.54 15.34 -14.04
N PRO A 71 13.00 15.48 -12.79
CA PRO A 71 12.33 14.91 -11.62
C PRO A 71 10.92 15.48 -11.43
N VAL A 72 9.96 14.59 -11.12
CA VAL A 72 8.59 14.93 -10.78
C VAL A 72 8.27 14.41 -9.39
N HIS A 73 7.45 15.13 -8.65
CA HIS A 73 6.91 14.62 -7.39
C HIS A 73 5.84 13.58 -7.67
N ILE A 74 5.94 12.44 -7.01
CA ILE A 74 4.95 11.35 -7.09
C ILE A 74 4.27 11.21 -5.74
N ALA A 75 2.98 11.55 -5.69
CA ALA A 75 2.11 11.25 -4.58
C ALA A 75 1.62 9.80 -4.73
N GLY A 76 2.13 8.92 -3.89
CA GLY A 76 1.76 7.52 -3.85
C GLY A 76 0.54 7.25 -2.98
N ASP A 77 0.03 6.06 -3.09
CA ASP A 77 -1.09 5.54 -2.30
C ASP A 77 -0.72 4.25 -1.58
N ILE A 78 -1.59 3.76 -0.73
CA ILE A 78 -1.43 2.49 -0.03
C ILE A 78 -1.83 1.35 -0.96
N GLY A 79 -0.93 0.41 -1.18
CA GLY A 79 -1.11 -0.76 -2.04
C GLY A 79 0.21 -1.36 -2.47
N CYS A 80 0.20 -2.31 -3.41
CA CYS A 80 1.43 -2.91 -3.95
C CYS A 80 2.36 -1.86 -4.56
N HIS A 81 1.81 -0.86 -5.23
CA HIS A 81 2.55 0.27 -5.80
C HIS A 81 3.31 1.12 -4.77
N ALA A 82 2.92 1.09 -3.48
CA ALA A 82 3.70 1.74 -2.42
C ALA A 82 5.11 1.14 -2.28
N LEU A 83 5.31 -0.11 -2.68
CA LEU A 83 6.63 -0.75 -2.69
C LEU A 83 7.61 -0.10 -3.69
N ALA A 84 7.13 0.74 -4.61
CA ALA A 84 7.98 1.55 -5.46
C ALA A 84 8.75 2.66 -4.70
N THR A 85 8.43 2.88 -3.43
CA THR A 85 9.22 3.77 -2.54
C THR A 85 10.63 3.23 -2.32
N PHE A 86 10.80 1.91 -2.40
CA PHE A 86 12.09 1.26 -2.26
C PHE A 86 12.84 1.18 -3.60
N GLU A 87 14.15 0.90 -3.51
CA GLU A 87 14.97 0.66 -4.69
C GLU A 87 14.41 -0.52 -5.55
N PRO A 88 14.55 -0.45 -6.86
CA PRO A 88 15.31 0.54 -7.65
C PRO A 88 14.50 1.78 -8.07
N PHE A 89 13.25 1.90 -7.67
CA PHE A 89 12.37 2.96 -8.17
C PHE A 89 12.50 4.26 -7.38
N SER A 90 12.46 4.19 -6.05
CA SER A 90 12.50 5.35 -5.13
C SER A 90 11.42 6.39 -5.48
N PHE A 91 10.19 5.90 -5.72
CA PHE A 91 9.00 6.69 -5.99
C PHE A 91 8.05 6.69 -4.77
N GLY A 92 7.04 7.57 -4.77
CA GLY A 92 6.16 7.75 -3.61
C GLY A 92 6.76 8.72 -2.60
N HIS A 93 7.01 9.96 -3.05
CA HIS A 93 7.59 11.02 -2.23
C HIS A 93 6.67 11.49 -1.11
N SER A 94 5.36 11.27 -1.26
CA SER A 94 4.35 11.45 -0.21
C SER A 94 3.34 10.31 -0.28
N ILE A 95 3.05 9.67 0.87
CA ILE A 95 2.03 8.63 1.03
C ILE A 95 1.32 8.89 2.34
N LEU A 96 0.05 9.28 2.31
CA LEU A 96 -0.71 9.68 3.51
C LEU A 96 -1.77 8.67 3.92
N GLY A 97 -2.45 8.03 2.97
CA GLY A 97 -3.53 7.09 3.30
C GLY A 97 -4.13 6.43 2.06
N TYR A 98 -4.95 5.42 2.30
CA TYR A 98 -5.58 4.62 1.25
C TYR A 98 -6.61 5.44 0.45
N GLY A 99 -6.40 5.56 -0.85
CA GLY A 99 -7.20 6.39 -1.75
C GLY A 99 -6.89 7.89 -1.67
N MET A 100 -5.80 8.31 -0.98
CA MET A 100 -5.52 9.71 -0.72
C MET A 100 -4.44 10.33 -1.60
N SER A 101 -3.84 9.62 -2.54
CA SER A 101 -2.73 10.16 -3.35
C SER A 101 -3.15 11.42 -4.11
N LEU A 102 -4.33 11.42 -4.72
CA LEU A 102 -4.82 12.57 -5.48
C LEU A 102 -5.22 13.74 -4.57
N ALA A 103 -5.85 13.48 -3.42
CA ALA A 103 -6.19 14.51 -2.44
C ALA A 103 -4.95 15.12 -1.77
N SER A 104 -3.98 14.29 -1.37
CA SER A 104 -2.74 14.76 -0.71
C SER A 104 -1.90 15.64 -1.62
N ARG A 105 -2.00 15.44 -2.92
CA ARG A 105 -1.33 16.25 -3.93
C ARG A 105 -1.72 17.73 -3.87
N ALA A 106 -2.95 18.05 -3.50
CA ALA A 106 -3.41 19.43 -3.36
C ALA A 106 -2.53 20.25 -2.41
N GLY A 107 -1.97 19.63 -1.38
CA GLY A 107 -1.02 20.28 -0.47
C GLY A 107 0.39 20.45 -1.04
N VAL A 108 0.76 19.68 -2.06
CA VAL A 108 2.09 19.68 -2.67
C VAL A 108 2.15 20.51 -3.94
N SER A 109 1.10 20.43 -4.77
CA SER A 109 1.06 21.10 -6.09
C SER A 109 1.37 22.59 -6.06
N PRO A 110 0.89 23.38 -5.09
CA PRO A 110 1.13 24.83 -5.08
C PRO A 110 2.63 25.20 -4.93
N VAL A 111 3.42 24.31 -4.32
CA VAL A 111 4.86 24.56 -4.09
C VAL A 111 5.74 23.92 -5.17
N MET A 112 5.15 23.11 -6.06
CA MET A 112 5.87 22.46 -7.15
C MET A 112 5.85 23.31 -8.42
N LYS A 113 6.99 23.44 -9.08
CA LYS A 113 7.10 24.11 -10.40
C LYS A 113 6.63 23.23 -11.56
N ARG A 114 6.27 21.98 -11.28
CA ARG A 114 5.89 20.97 -12.27
C ARG A 114 4.65 20.24 -11.81
N ARG A 115 3.92 19.67 -12.77
CA ARG A 115 2.76 18.83 -12.50
C ARG A 115 3.14 17.67 -11.60
N VAL A 116 2.36 17.45 -10.55
CA VAL A 116 2.51 16.31 -9.64
C VAL A 116 1.78 15.10 -10.23
N LEU A 117 2.44 13.94 -10.19
CA LEU A 117 1.82 12.67 -10.56
C LEU A 117 1.25 11.99 -9.32
N SER A 118 0.00 11.58 -9.38
CA SER A 118 -0.64 10.73 -8.37
C SER A 118 -0.70 9.29 -8.88
N VAL A 119 -0.39 8.33 -8.01
CA VAL A 119 -0.42 6.90 -8.32
C VAL A 119 -1.28 6.21 -7.28
N MET A 120 -2.27 5.43 -7.70
CA MET A 120 -3.08 4.59 -6.80
C MET A 120 -3.56 3.32 -7.48
N GLY A 121 -3.95 2.32 -6.69
CA GLY A 121 -4.67 1.16 -7.18
C GLY A 121 -6.16 1.45 -7.35
N ASP A 122 -6.85 0.62 -8.11
CA ASP A 122 -8.31 0.72 -8.28
C ASP A 122 -9.06 0.49 -6.95
N GLY A 123 -8.53 -0.35 -6.06
CA GLY A 123 -9.07 -0.49 -4.70
C GLY A 123 -9.06 0.84 -3.94
N GLY A 124 -7.93 1.55 -3.93
CA GLY A 124 -7.83 2.88 -3.32
C GLY A 124 -8.74 3.91 -4.00
N PHE A 125 -8.83 3.86 -5.33
CA PHE A 125 -9.70 4.74 -6.10
C PHE A 125 -11.17 4.59 -5.71
N TRP A 126 -11.68 3.37 -5.66
CA TRP A 126 -13.07 3.12 -5.29
C TRP A 126 -13.36 3.30 -3.79
N HIS A 127 -12.37 3.05 -2.94
CA HIS A 127 -12.53 3.22 -1.49
C HIS A 127 -12.71 4.70 -1.09
N ASN A 128 -11.83 5.56 -1.56
CA ASN A 128 -11.80 6.97 -1.15
C ASN A 128 -11.38 7.93 -2.28
N GLY A 129 -10.59 7.46 -3.24
CA GLY A 129 -9.96 8.28 -4.26
C GLY A 129 -10.96 9.02 -5.16
N LEU A 130 -12.10 8.39 -5.49
CA LEU A 130 -13.14 9.01 -6.28
C LEU A 130 -13.82 10.17 -5.52
N LEU A 131 -14.25 9.91 -4.29
CA LEU A 131 -15.03 10.88 -3.52
C LEU A 131 -14.17 12.02 -2.98
N THR A 132 -13.04 11.72 -2.36
CA THR A 132 -12.18 12.76 -1.78
C THR A 132 -11.14 13.26 -2.76
N GLY A 133 -10.50 12.36 -3.51
CA GLY A 133 -9.41 12.73 -4.42
C GLY A 133 -9.89 13.49 -5.64
N VAL A 134 -10.83 12.94 -6.40
CA VAL A 134 -11.33 13.57 -7.64
C VAL A 134 -12.10 14.83 -7.31
N GLN A 135 -13.00 14.81 -6.32
CA GLN A 135 -13.75 15.99 -5.91
C GLN A 135 -12.84 17.12 -5.42
N SER A 136 -11.82 16.79 -4.61
CA SER A 136 -10.82 17.76 -4.16
C SER A 136 -10.04 18.36 -5.32
N ALA A 137 -9.61 17.53 -6.27
CA ALA A 137 -8.88 17.99 -7.44
C ALA A 137 -9.72 18.95 -8.31
N LEU A 138 -10.98 18.61 -8.53
CA LEU A 138 -11.91 19.46 -9.28
C LEU A 138 -12.19 20.78 -8.54
N PHE A 139 -12.46 20.70 -7.25
CA PHE A 139 -12.73 21.87 -6.42
C PHE A 139 -11.56 22.86 -6.38
N ASN A 140 -10.34 22.35 -6.30
CA ASN A 140 -9.14 23.19 -6.28
C ASN A 140 -8.62 23.58 -7.67
N GLY A 141 -9.25 23.13 -8.75
CA GLY A 141 -8.77 23.36 -10.12
C GLY A 141 -7.37 22.77 -10.37
N ASP A 142 -7.11 21.64 -9.76
CA ASP A 142 -5.78 21.05 -9.73
C ASP A 142 -5.34 20.50 -11.09
N ASP A 143 -4.16 20.89 -11.56
CA ASP A 143 -3.52 20.32 -12.74
C ASP A 143 -2.70 19.07 -12.34
N ALA A 144 -3.32 17.90 -12.45
CA ALA A 144 -2.74 16.61 -12.07
C ALA A 144 -2.76 15.58 -13.18
N VAL A 145 -1.86 14.62 -13.04
CA VAL A 145 -1.97 13.33 -13.72
C VAL A 145 -2.25 12.28 -12.66
N LEU A 146 -3.32 11.52 -12.83
CA LEU A 146 -3.66 10.36 -12.00
C LEU A 146 -3.42 9.08 -12.79
N LEU A 147 -2.53 8.23 -12.26
CA LEU A 147 -2.28 6.89 -12.76
C LEU A 147 -2.98 5.89 -11.85
N ILE A 148 -3.92 5.11 -12.40
CA ILE A 148 -4.64 4.06 -11.67
C ILE A 148 -4.16 2.70 -12.16
N PHE A 149 -3.63 1.89 -11.24
CA PHE A 149 -3.37 0.47 -11.48
C PHE A 149 -4.66 -0.32 -11.27
N LYS A 150 -5.18 -0.91 -12.35
CA LYS A 150 -6.44 -1.65 -12.32
C LYS A 150 -6.19 -3.15 -12.42
N ASN A 151 -6.61 -3.89 -11.41
CA ASN A 151 -6.61 -5.35 -11.40
C ASN A 151 -7.96 -5.96 -10.96
N GLY A 152 -8.92 -5.14 -10.55
CA GLY A 152 -10.25 -5.57 -10.13
C GLY A 152 -10.37 -6.03 -8.69
N TYR A 153 -9.34 -5.86 -7.86
CA TYR A 153 -9.35 -6.25 -6.45
C TYR A 153 -8.25 -5.52 -5.65
N THR A 154 -8.38 -5.50 -4.34
CA THR A 154 -7.32 -4.99 -3.45
C THR A 154 -6.31 -6.11 -3.19
N SER A 155 -5.17 -6.09 -3.88
CA SER A 155 -4.19 -7.19 -3.86
C SER A 155 -3.30 -7.22 -2.63
N ALA A 156 -2.84 -6.06 -2.15
CA ALA A 156 -1.80 -5.97 -1.11
C ALA A 156 -2.20 -6.58 0.23
N THR A 157 -3.48 -6.65 0.55
CA THR A 157 -4.01 -7.08 1.84
C THR A 157 -4.75 -8.42 1.78
N GLY A 158 -4.70 -9.12 0.66
CA GLY A 158 -5.22 -10.47 0.53
C GLY A 158 -6.34 -10.64 -0.50
N THR A 159 -6.29 -9.88 -1.59
CA THR A 159 -7.20 -10.02 -2.74
C THR A 159 -8.68 -9.83 -2.39
N GLN A 160 -8.99 -8.75 -1.66
CA GLN A 160 -10.38 -8.40 -1.34
C GLN A 160 -11.09 -7.83 -2.57
N ASP A 161 -12.35 -8.18 -2.70
CA ASP A 161 -13.24 -7.62 -3.71
C ASP A 161 -13.43 -6.11 -3.53
N ILE A 162 -13.61 -5.43 -4.65
CA ILE A 162 -13.92 -4.01 -4.70
C ILE A 162 -15.19 -3.80 -5.53
N ILE A 163 -15.71 -2.60 -5.54
CA ILE A 163 -17.02 -2.29 -6.16
C ILE A 163 -17.09 -2.69 -7.66
N ASN A 164 -15.97 -2.76 -8.34
CA ASN A 164 -15.88 -3.15 -9.75
C ASN A 164 -15.20 -4.51 -9.96
N THR A 165 -15.08 -5.33 -8.94
CA THR A 165 -14.68 -6.73 -9.10
C THR A 165 -15.73 -7.44 -9.97
N PRO A 166 -15.34 -8.11 -11.07
CA PRO A 166 -16.29 -8.85 -11.88
C PRO A 166 -17.00 -9.89 -11.02
N SER A 167 -18.34 -9.85 -11.00
CA SER A 167 -19.11 -10.95 -10.42
C SER A 167 -18.91 -12.19 -11.28
N GLU A 168 -18.54 -13.29 -10.67
CA GLU A 168 -18.63 -14.59 -11.33
C GLU A 168 -20.13 -14.85 -11.62
N THR A 169 -20.54 -14.69 -12.88
CA THR A 169 -21.87 -15.06 -13.38
C THR A 169 -21.88 -16.51 -13.83
#